data_9ad3adbb2ba20066e48697681ed34ba2
#
_entry.id   9ad3adbb2ba20066e48697681ed34ba2
#
_cell.length_a   1.000
_cell.length_b   1.000
_cell.length_c   1.000
_cell.angle_alpha   90.00
_cell.angle_beta   90.00
_cell.angle_gamma   90.00
#
_symmetry.space_group_name_H-M   'P 1'
#
loop_
_entity.id
_entity.type
_entity.pdbx_description
1 polymer ?
#
loop_
_entity_poly.entity_id
_entity_poly.type
_entity_poly.pdbx_seq_one_letter_code
_entity_poly.pdbx_strand_id
1 'polypeptide(L)'
;MQWVMNAFESAVKSIAMVILIIGAGGVLKQTIIDTGIGDTIGMLMSHGNISPYIMAWLITVLIRLATGQGVVSAMTAAGIISAAILDPATGQLVGVNPALLVLATAAGSNTLTHINDASFWLFKGYFDLSVKDTLKTWGLLELVNSVVGLIIVLIISKKSQNIANGTLGPL
;
A
#
# COMPACT_ATOMS: atom_id res chain seq x y z
N MET A 1 16.80 14.01 -34.45
CA MET A 1 16.02 14.94 -33.62
C MET A 1 14.64 14.37 -33.23
N GLN A 2 13.90 13.81 -34.19
CA GLN A 2 12.57 13.19 -33.94
C GLN A 2 12.62 12.04 -32.91
N TRP A 3 13.61 11.17 -32.95
CA TRP A 3 13.76 10.07 -32.00
C TRP A 3 13.93 10.55 -30.55
N VAL A 4 14.74 11.61 -30.34
CA VAL A 4 14.93 12.19 -29.00
C VAL A 4 13.63 12.79 -28.47
N MET A 5 12.87 13.48 -29.34
CA MET A 5 11.58 14.05 -28.96
C MET A 5 10.55 12.98 -28.60
N ASN A 6 10.48 11.89 -29.36
CA ASN A 6 9.59 10.77 -29.08
C ASN A 6 9.95 10.06 -27.75
N ALA A 7 11.24 9.88 -27.47
CA ALA A 7 11.71 9.30 -26.22
C ALA A 7 11.37 10.21 -25.02
N PHE A 8 11.57 11.52 -25.18
CA PHE A 8 11.21 12.52 -24.17
C PHE A 8 9.70 12.56 -23.90
N GLU A 9 8.89 12.59 -24.96
CA GLU A 9 7.42 12.57 -24.84
C GLU A 9 6.93 11.30 -24.11
N SER A 10 7.48 10.14 -24.45
CA SER A 10 7.15 8.87 -23.79
C SER A 10 7.51 8.89 -22.31
N ALA A 11 8.70 9.41 -21.97
CA ALA A 11 9.13 9.54 -20.58
C ALA A 11 8.23 10.51 -19.79
N VAL A 12 7.89 11.66 -20.36
CA VAL A 12 7.00 12.66 -19.73
C VAL A 12 5.61 12.05 -19.49
N LYS A 13 5.03 11.33 -20.46
CA LYS A 13 3.73 10.66 -20.29
C LYS A 13 3.74 9.65 -19.13
N SER A 14 4.81 8.89 -18.98
CA SER A 14 4.95 7.91 -17.89
C SER A 14 5.04 8.59 -16.51
N ILE A 15 5.81 9.66 -16.40
CA ILE A 15 5.99 10.41 -15.15
C ILE A 15 4.72 11.22 -14.81
N ALA A 16 4.04 11.80 -15.79
CA ALA A 16 2.83 12.60 -15.57
C ALA A 16 1.73 11.80 -14.85
N MET A 17 1.54 10.53 -15.21
CA MET A 17 0.57 9.66 -14.54
C MET A 17 0.94 9.43 -13.06
N VAL A 18 2.22 9.21 -12.76
CA VAL A 18 2.69 9.02 -11.38
C VAL A 18 2.48 10.28 -10.55
N ILE A 19 2.82 11.46 -11.09
CA ILE A 19 2.60 12.74 -10.42
C ILE A 19 1.11 12.99 -10.16
N LEU A 20 0.25 12.67 -11.13
CA LEU A 20 -1.20 12.81 -10.98
C LEU A 20 -1.75 11.91 -9.87
N ILE A 21 -1.31 10.66 -9.78
CA ILE A 21 -1.72 9.72 -8.73
C ILE A 21 -1.25 10.21 -7.36
N ILE A 22 -0.02 10.70 -7.24
CA ILE A 22 0.51 11.26 -5.99
C ILE A 22 -0.29 12.50 -5.57
N GLY A 23 -0.58 13.41 -6.50
CA GLY A 23 -1.39 14.59 -6.25
C GLY A 23 -2.81 14.23 -5.81
N ALA A 24 -3.46 13.30 -6.49
CA ALA A 24 -4.79 12.81 -6.12
C ALA A 24 -4.81 12.15 -4.73
N GLY A 25 -3.77 11.39 -4.40
CA GLY A 25 -3.59 10.82 -3.06
C GLY A 25 -3.48 11.89 -1.96
N GLY A 26 -2.77 12.98 -2.25
CA GLY A 26 -2.67 14.14 -1.36
C GLY A 26 -4.01 14.85 -1.14
N VAL A 27 -4.79 15.05 -2.20
CA VAL A 27 -6.15 15.63 -2.11
C VAL A 27 -7.06 14.72 -1.30
N LEU A 28 -7.04 13.41 -1.55
CA LEU A 28 -7.82 12.44 -0.79
C LEU A 28 -7.46 12.48 0.71
N LYS A 29 -6.16 12.48 1.04
CA LYS A 29 -5.70 12.62 2.42
C LYS A 29 -6.28 13.86 3.08
N GLN A 30 -6.20 15.02 2.42
CA GLN A 30 -6.73 16.27 2.96
C GLN A 30 -8.23 16.21 3.15
N THR A 31 -8.98 15.67 2.19
CA THR A 31 -10.43 15.48 2.29
C THR A 31 -10.81 14.60 3.49
N ILE A 32 -10.06 13.52 3.76
CA ILE A 32 -10.30 12.62 4.90
C ILE A 32 -10.06 13.35 6.23
N ILE A 33 -9.05 14.22 6.30
CA ILE A 33 -8.78 15.06 7.47
C ILE A 33 -9.94 16.07 7.65
N ASP A 34 -10.30 16.80 6.62
CA ASP A 34 -11.30 17.88 6.68
C ASP A 34 -12.71 17.34 6.98
N THR A 35 -13.01 16.11 6.62
CA THR A 35 -14.31 15.45 6.90
C THR A 35 -14.37 14.74 8.25
N GLY A 36 -13.25 14.63 8.98
CA GLY A 36 -13.19 13.91 10.26
C GLY A 36 -13.28 12.37 10.13
N ILE A 37 -13.25 11.84 8.93
CA ILE A 37 -13.23 10.37 8.67
C ILE A 37 -11.96 9.76 9.28
N GLY A 38 -10.85 10.50 9.26
CA GLY A 38 -9.59 10.08 9.87
C GLY A 38 -9.75 9.76 11.36
N ASP A 39 -10.44 10.61 12.10
CA ASP A 39 -10.70 10.42 13.54
C ASP A 39 -11.54 9.18 13.79
N THR A 40 -12.55 8.92 12.95
CA THR A 40 -13.37 7.71 13.05
C THR A 40 -12.55 6.44 12.84
N ILE A 41 -11.66 6.44 11.84
CA ILE A 41 -10.75 5.32 11.59
C ILE A 41 -9.78 5.15 12.77
N GLY A 42 -9.22 6.23 13.29
CA GLY A 42 -8.34 6.24 14.45
C GLY A 42 -9.04 5.66 15.71
N MET A 43 -10.29 6.05 15.96
CA MET A 43 -11.10 5.48 17.03
C MET A 43 -11.34 3.97 16.85
N LEU A 44 -11.68 3.52 15.66
CA LEU A 44 -11.86 2.09 15.35
C LEU A 44 -10.56 1.30 15.58
N MET A 45 -9.42 1.87 15.23
CA MET A 45 -8.10 1.24 15.46
C MET A 45 -7.80 1.13 16.96
N SER A 46 -8.04 2.19 17.73
CA SER A 46 -7.77 2.22 19.17
C SER A 46 -8.72 1.32 19.97
N HIS A 47 -10.01 1.33 19.68
CA HIS A 47 -10.99 0.47 20.34
C HIS A 47 -10.88 -1.00 19.95
N GLY A 48 -10.54 -1.26 18.70
CA GLY A 48 -10.34 -2.62 18.19
C GLY A 48 -9.00 -3.25 18.58
N ASN A 49 -8.10 -2.52 19.21
CA ASN A 49 -6.71 -2.94 19.47
C ASN A 49 -6.01 -3.50 18.23
N ILE A 50 -6.36 -2.95 17.05
CA ILE A 50 -5.87 -3.42 15.75
C ILE A 50 -4.57 -2.67 15.44
N SER A 51 -3.52 -3.43 15.13
CA SER A 51 -2.25 -2.83 14.71
C SER A 51 -2.45 -1.93 13.47
N PRO A 52 -1.91 -0.69 13.47
CA PRO A 52 -1.93 0.20 12.31
C PRO A 52 -1.41 -0.43 11.02
N TYR A 53 -0.45 -1.33 11.13
CA TYR A 53 0.12 -2.06 9.98
C TYR A 53 -0.88 -3.05 9.38
N ILE A 54 -1.65 -3.76 10.22
CA ILE A 54 -2.71 -4.68 9.77
C ILE A 54 -3.82 -3.87 9.08
N MET A 55 -4.22 -2.75 9.66
CA MET A 55 -5.25 -1.89 9.09
C MET A 55 -4.81 -1.32 7.73
N ALA A 56 -3.56 -0.83 7.64
CA ALA A 56 -2.98 -0.33 6.40
C ALA A 56 -2.97 -1.41 5.31
N TRP A 57 -2.51 -2.61 5.66
CA TRP A 57 -2.53 -3.76 4.75
C TRP A 57 -3.94 -4.10 4.28
N LEU A 58 -4.89 -4.21 5.21
CA LEU A 58 -6.27 -4.58 4.92
C LEU A 58 -6.97 -3.57 3.99
N ILE A 59 -6.85 -2.27 4.29
CA ILE A 59 -7.41 -1.21 3.43
C ILE A 59 -6.78 -1.28 2.04
N THR A 60 -5.46 -1.48 1.96
CA THR A 60 -4.78 -1.61 0.67
C THR A 60 -5.28 -2.81 -0.11
N VAL A 61 -5.45 -3.97 0.53
CA VAL A 61 -6.01 -5.19 -0.07
C VAL A 61 -7.40 -4.93 -0.64
N LEU A 62 -8.29 -4.31 0.13
CA LEU A 62 -9.65 -4.00 -0.32
C LEU A 62 -9.66 -3.10 -1.55
N ILE A 63 -8.85 -2.03 -1.54
CA ILE A 63 -8.73 -1.14 -2.68
C ILE A 63 -8.08 -1.86 -3.87
N ARG A 64 -7.07 -2.70 -3.63
CA ARG A 64 -6.40 -3.49 -4.67
C ARG A 64 -7.38 -4.43 -5.38
N LEU A 65 -8.21 -5.13 -4.65
CA LEU A 65 -9.23 -6.01 -5.21
C LEU A 65 -10.28 -5.24 -6.03
N ALA A 66 -10.63 -4.02 -5.60
CA ALA A 66 -11.60 -3.18 -6.32
C ALA A 66 -11.00 -2.56 -7.59
N THR A 67 -9.78 -2.03 -7.52
CA THR A 67 -9.17 -1.24 -8.63
C THR A 67 -8.33 -2.06 -9.59
N GLY A 68 -7.78 -3.18 -9.13
CA GLY A 68 -6.82 -3.98 -9.88
C GLY A 68 -5.43 -3.34 -10.05
N GLN A 69 -5.15 -2.18 -9.43
CA GLN A 69 -3.90 -1.43 -9.61
C GLN A 69 -3.15 -1.25 -8.29
N GLY A 70 -1.92 -1.81 -8.20
CA GLY A 70 -1.09 -1.76 -6.99
C GLY A 70 -0.73 -0.36 -6.56
N VAL A 71 -0.27 0.49 -7.48
CA VAL A 71 0.15 1.86 -7.17
C VAL A 71 -1.02 2.69 -6.63
N VAL A 72 -2.17 2.63 -7.28
CA VAL A 72 -3.38 3.36 -6.84
C VAL A 72 -3.81 2.89 -5.46
N SER A 73 -3.84 1.58 -5.21
CA SER A 73 -4.27 1.03 -3.92
C SER A 73 -3.31 1.42 -2.79
N ALA A 74 -1.99 1.33 -3.01
CA ALA A 74 -1.00 1.71 -2.02
C ALA A 74 -1.07 3.20 -1.67
N MET A 75 -1.15 4.08 -2.67
CA MET A 75 -1.21 5.53 -2.46
C MET A 75 -2.51 5.96 -1.76
N THR A 76 -3.64 5.38 -2.17
CA THR A 76 -4.94 5.66 -1.55
C THR A 76 -4.97 5.20 -0.10
N ALA A 77 -4.53 3.97 0.18
CA ALA A 77 -4.47 3.44 1.54
C ALA A 77 -3.51 4.26 2.43
N ALA A 78 -2.34 4.64 1.90
CA ALA A 78 -1.40 5.50 2.63
C ALA A 78 -2.02 6.86 2.98
N GLY A 79 -2.81 7.45 2.08
CA GLY A 79 -3.56 8.68 2.34
C GLY A 79 -4.57 8.51 3.49
N ILE A 80 -5.38 7.45 3.45
CA ILE A 80 -6.39 7.14 4.47
C ILE A 80 -5.74 6.92 5.83
N ILE A 81 -4.75 6.03 5.91
CA ILE A 81 -4.11 5.70 7.19
C ILE A 81 -3.33 6.88 7.75
N SER A 82 -2.59 7.62 6.91
CA SER A 82 -1.85 8.79 7.40
C SER A 82 -2.79 9.87 7.97
N ALA A 83 -3.99 10.03 7.41
CA ALA A 83 -4.98 10.94 7.96
C ALA A 83 -5.50 10.50 9.33
N ALA A 84 -5.64 9.18 9.54
CA ALA A 84 -6.17 8.61 10.79
C ALA A 84 -5.17 8.64 11.96
N ILE A 85 -3.86 8.65 11.69
CA ILE A 85 -2.80 8.55 12.71
C ILE A 85 -1.87 9.77 12.72
N LEU A 86 -2.18 10.81 11.94
CA LEU A 86 -1.41 12.04 11.92
C LEU A 86 -1.74 12.88 13.17
N ASP A 87 -0.72 13.29 13.91
CA ASP A 87 -0.87 14.34 14.92
C ASP A 87 -0.95 15.70 14.21
N PRO A 88 -2.07 16.41 14.32
CA PRO A 88 -2.23 17.71 13.67
C PRO A 88 -1.27 18.79 14.18
N ALA A 89 -0.78 18.66 15.42
CA ALA A 89 0.11 19.64 16.04
C ALA A 89 1.57 19.49 15.57
N THR A 90 2.02 18.25 15.39
CA THR A 90 3.42 17.96 15.04
C THR A 90 3.61 17.58 13.58
N GLY A 91 2.52 17.21 12.87
CA GLY A 91 2.59 16.69 11.51
C GLY A 91 3.25 15.31 11.40
N GLN A 92 3.45 14.62 12.53
CA GLN A 92 4.07 13.30 12.57
C GLN A 92 3.03 12.18 12.74
N LEU A 93 3.39 10.98 12.32
CA LEU A 93 2.56 9.80 12.51
C LEU A 93 2.73 9.26 13.94
N VAL A 94 1.63 9.09 14.67
CA VAL A 94 1.64 8.67 16.08
C VAL A 94 1.69 7.16 16.20
N GLY A 95 2.60 6.66 17.04
CA GLY A 95 2.64 5.26 17.47
C GLY A 95 3.09 4.25 16.39
N VAL A 96 3.62 4.71 15.25
CA VAL A 96 4.05 3.85 14.16
C VAL A 96 5.43 4.23 13.62
N ASN A 97 6.14 3.24 13.10
CA ASN A 97 7.31 3.49 12.27
C ASN A 97 6.84 3.70 10.82
N PRO A 98 7.08 4.89 10.23
CA PRO A 98 6.62 5.20 8.87
C PRO A 98 7.15 4.23 7.80
N ALA A 99 8.40 3.75 7.95
CA ALA A 99 8.98 2.80 7.01
C ALA A 99 8.23 1.46 7.01
N LEU A 100 7.86 0.96 8.20
CA LEU A 100 7.07 -0.26 8.31
C LEU A 100 5.64 -0.08 7.80
N LEU A 101 5.08 1.12 7.93
CA LEU A 101 3.77 1.44 7.37
C LEU A 101 3.79 1.39 5.84
N VAL A 102 4.83 1.96 5.22
CA VAL A 102 5.04 1.86 3.77
C VAL A 102 5.18 0.40 3.32
N LEU A 103 5.93 -0.42 4.07
CA LEU A 103 6.06 -1.85 3.76
C LEU A 103 4.75 -2.61 3.91
N ALA A 104 3.91 -2.28 4.90
CA ALA A 104 2.59 -2.88 5.06
C ALA A 104 1.66 -2.54 3.89
N THR A 105 1.60 -1.27 3.46
CA THR A 105 0.82 -0.87 2.29
C THR A 105 1.37 -1.49 1.00
N ALA A 106 2.68 -1.56 0.83
CA ALA A 106 3.31 -2.22 -0.31
C ALA A 106 2.97 -3.72 -0.36
N ALA A 107 3.03 -4.42 0.79
CA ALA A 107 2.61 -5.82 0.87
C ALA A 107 1.13 -6.00 0.49
N GLY A 108 0.25 -5.11 0.97
CA GLY A 108 -1.18 -5.13 0.61
C GLY A 108 -1.42 -4.87 -0.87
N SER A 109 -0.63 -4.02 -1.51
CA SER A 109 -0.78 -3.66 -2.92
C SER A 109 -0.41 -4.79 -3.88
N ASN A 110 0.33 -5.78 -3.42
CA ASN A 110 0.68 -6.98 -4.19
C ASN A 110 -0.30 -8.14 -3.97
N THR A 111 -1.40 -7.93 -3.26
CA THR A 111 -2.37 -8.98 -3.01
C THR A 111 -3.09 -9.41 -4.29
N LEU A 112 -3.25 -10.71 -4.42
CA LEU A 112 -4.12 -11.43 -5.36
C LEU A 112 -4.37 -10.71 -6.69
N THR A 113 -3.42 -10.80 -7.61
CA THR A 113 -3.58 -10.29 -8.96
C THR A 113 -4.61 -11.12 -9.72
N HIS A 114 -5.66 -10.48 -10.22
CA HIS A 114 -6.78 -11.12 -10.92
C HIS A 114 -7.08 -10.43 -12.27
N ILE A 115 -8.17 -10.82 -12.91
CA ILE A 115 -8.57 -10.37 -14.26
C ILE A 115 -8.70 -8.85 -14.45
N ASN A 116 -8.77 -8.10 -13.36
CA ASN A 116 -8.84 -6.63 -13.37
C ASN A 116 -7.46 -5.95 -13.45
N ASP A 117 -6.38 -6.72 -13.40
CA ASP A 117 -5.00 -6.23 -13.39
C ASP A 117 -4.32 -6.47 -14.73
N ALA A 118 -3.66 -5.45 -15.26
CA ALA A 118 -2.88 -5.55 -16.50
C ALA A 118 -1.74 -6.58 -16.40
N SER A 119 -1.10 -6.71 -15.22
CA SER A 119 -0.03 -7.67 -15.01
C SER A 119 -0.50 -9.11 -15.09
N PHE A 120 -1.77 -9.39 -14.74
CA PHE A 120 -2.40 -10.69 -14.93
C PHE A 120 -2.40 -11.12 -16.40
N TRP A 121 -2.84 -10.23 -17.28
CA TRP A 121 -2.90 -10.49 -18.71
C TRP A 121 -1.53 -10.57 -19.36
N LEU A 122 -0.59 -9.75 -18.88
CA LEU A 122 0.80 -9.80 -19.33
C LEU A 122 1.43 -11.15 -18.99
N PHE A 123 1.31 -11.60 -17.75
CA PHE A 123 1.81 -12.90 -17.29
C PHE A 123 1.16 -14.06 -18.05
N LYS A 124 -0.18 -14.03 -18.17
CA LYS A 124 -0.94 -15.01 -18.95
C LYS A 124 -0.44 -15.10 -20.39
N GLY A 125 -0.25 -13.96 -21.06
CA GLY A 125 0.20 -13.93 -22.45
C GLY A 125 1.65 -14.38 -22.64
N TYR A 126 2.53 -14.00 -21.69
CA TYR A 126 3.95 -14.36 -21.77
C TYR A 126 4.21 -15.85 -21.61
N PHE A 127 3.45 -16.52 -20.75
CA PHE A 127 3.58 -17.96 -20.46
C PHE A 127 2.55 -18.83 -21.17
N ASP A 128 1.70 -18.26 -22.02
CA ASP A 128 0.62 -18.94 -22.75
C ASP A 128 -0.29 -19.79 -21.84
N LEU A 129 -0.67 -19.22 -20.68
CA LEU A 129 -1.45 -19.90 -19.66
C LEU A 129 -2.94 -19.71 -19.90
N SER A 130 -3.76 -20.65 -19.36
CA SER A 130 -5.18 -20.42 -19.22
C SER A 130 -5.47 -19.38 -18.11
N VAL A 131 -6.64 -18.72 -18.13
CA VAL A 131 -7.06 -17.80 -17.07
C VAL A 131 -7.04 -18.49 -15.70
N LYS A 132 -7.49 -19.75 -15.64
CA LYS A 132 -7.51 -20.55 -14.42
C LYS A 132 -6.11 -20.85 -13.89
N ASP A 133 -5.18 -21.17 -14.76
CA ASP A 133 -3.80 -21.46 -14.34
C ASP A 133 -3.05 -20.18 -13.95
N THR A 134 -3.31 -19.07 -14.61
CA THR A 134 -2.77 -17.77 -14.22
C THR A 134 -3.23 -17.36 -12.82
N LEU A 135 -4.52 -17.54 -12.48
CA LEU A 135 -5.03 -17.30 -11.13
C LEU A 135 -4.37 -18.19 -10.09
N LYS A 136 -4.15 -19.47 -10.42
CA LYS A 136 -3.54 -20.44 -9.50
C LYS A 136 -2.04 -20.28 -9.32
N THR A 137 -1.35 -19.71 -10.30
CA THR A 137 0.09 -19.47 -10.26
C THR A 137 0.38 -18.03 -9.82
N TRP A 138 0.19 -17.07 -10.71
CA TRP A 138 0.50 -15.67 -10.47
C TRP A 138 -0.36 -15.06 -9.34
N GLY A 139 -1.68 -15.26 -9.39
CA GLY A 139 -2.57 -14.74 -8.35
C GLY A 139 -2.27 -15.30 -6.96
N LEU A 140 -2.00 -16.61 -6.86
CA LEU A 140 -1.65 -17.24 -5.59
C LEU A 140 -0.26 -16.80 -5.10
N LEU A 141 0.72 -16.69 -6.00
CA LEU A 141 2.07 -16.20 -5.67
C LEU A 141 2.02 -14.81 -5.06
N GLU A 142 1.28 -13.90 -5.67
CA GLU A 142 1.09 -12.53 -5.19
C GLU A 142 0.38 -12.51 -3.83
N LEU A 143 -0.63 -13.37 -3.62
CA LEU A 143 -1.29 -13.50 -2.32
C LEU A 143 -0.32 -13.97 -1.23
N VAL A 144 0.48 -15.00 -1.51
CA VAL A 144 1.48 -15.51 -0.56
C VAL A 144 2.51 -14.44 -0.24
N ASN A 145 3.01 -13.73 -1.26
CA ASN A 145 3.97 -12.63 -1.10
C ASN A 145 3.39 -11.52 -0.20
N SER A 146 2.13 -11.14 -0.40
CA SER A 146 1.42 -10.15 0.39
C SER A 146 1.30 -10.54 1.87
N VAL A 147 0.88 -11.78 2.14
CA VAL A 147 0.70 -12.29 3.52
C VAL A 147 2.05 -12.43 4.23
N VAL A 148 3.06 -12.99 3.55
CA VAL A 148 4.41 -13.11 4.09
C VAL A 148 5.01 -11.72 4.38
N GLY A 149 4.82 -10.76 3.47
CA GLY A 149 5.23 -9.37 3.67
C GLY A 149 4.62 -8.76 4.92
N LEU A 150 3.32 -8.93 5.15
CA LEU A 150 2.65 -8.49 6.37
C LEU A 150 3.24 -9.15 7.62
N ILE A 151 3.44 -10.46 7.60
CA ILE A 151 4.02 -11.20 8.74
C ILE A 151 5.38 -10.65 9.10
N ILE A 152 6.25 -10.42 8.11
CA ILE A 152 7.58 -9.84 8.31
C ILE A 152 7.48 -8.45 8.95
N VAL A 153 6.60 -7.59 8.44
CA VAL A 153 6.37 -6.25 9.02
C VAL A 153 5.95 -6.34 10.48
N LEU A 154 5.04 -7.25 10.84
CA LEU A 154 4.57 -7.42 12.20
C LEU A 154 5.67 -7.94 13.15
N ILE A 155 6.50 -8.87 12.68
CA ILE A 155 7.65 -9.38 13.46
C ILE A 155 8.65 -8.25 13.74
N ILE A 156 9.01 -7.46 12.72
CA ILE A 156 9.94 -6.34 12.85
C ILE A 156 9.36 -5.27 13.77
N SER A 157 8.08 -4.94 13.61
CA SER A 157 7.39 -3.96 14.45
C SER A 157 7.44 -4.37 15.93
N LYS A 158 7.10 -5.62 16.25
CA LYS A 158 7.14 -6.13 17.62
C LYS A 158 8.57 -6.11 18.19
N LYS A 159 9.57 -6.48 17.39
CA LYS A 159 10.97 -6.42 17.79
C LYS A 159 11.42 -4.98 18.08
N SER A 160 11.06 -4.03 17.21
CA SER A 160 11.36 -2.61 17.39
C SER A 160 10.75 -2.03 18.67
N GLN A 161 9.50 -2.38 18.99
CA GLN A 161 8.84 -1.97 20.23
C GLN A 161 9.52 -2.56 21.46
N ASN A 162 9.91 -3.83 21.41
CA ASN A 162 10.60 -4.48 22.52
C ASN A 162 11.98 -3.86 22.80
N ILE A 163 12.71 -3.45 21.77
CA ILE A 163 13.97 -2.71 21.91
C ILE A 163 13.72 -1.34 22.54
N ALA A 164 12.72 -0.61 22.05
CA ALA A 164 12.35 0.71 22.57
C ALA A 164 11.91 0.66 24.05
N ASN A 165 11.27 -0.44 24.47
CA ASN A 165 10.82 -0.66 25.84
C ASN A 165 11.93 -1.27 26.76
N GLY A 166 13.15 -1.46 26.25
CA GLY A 166 14.28 -2.00 27.02
C GLY A 166 14.20 -3.50 27.36
N THR A 167 13.27 -4.23 26.75
CA THR A 167 13.09 -5.68 26.97
C THR A 167 14.02 -6.55 26.13
N LEU A 168 14.65 -5.99 25.10
CA LEU A 168 15.68 -6.61 24.26
C LEU A 168 16.83 -5.62 24.09
N GLY A 169 18.07 -6.09 24.28
CA GLY A 169 19.26 -5.29 23.99
C GLY A 169 19.37 -4.92 22.50
N PRO A 170 20.17 -3.88 22.17
CA PRO A 170 20.50 -3.55 20.78
C PRO A 170 21.20 -4.74 20.09
N LEU A 171 21.01 -4.86 18.78
CA LEU A 171 21.71 -5.86 17.94
C LEU A 171 23.19 -5.57 17.84
#